data_6437d2bfe1bb99076688c65c2ebee665
#
_entry.id   6437d2bfe1bb99076688c65c2ebee665
#
_cell.length_a   1.000
_cell.length_b   1.000
_cell.length_c   1.000
_cell.angle_alpha   90.00
_cell.angle_beta   90.00
_cell.angle_gamma   90.00
#
_symmetry.space_group_name_H-M   'P 1'
#
loop_
_entity.id
_entity.type
_entity.pdbx_description
1 polymer ?
#
loop_
_entity_poly.entity_id
_entity_poly.type
_entity_poly.pdbx_seq_one_letter_code
_entity_poly.pdbx_strand_id
1 'polypeptide(L)'
;MFALLLGWAVLVPTGSQWQWWQPTLGVLVAVLVLGSRNGLLLTTAATRWVPMRVRNRQRRNGSGRGRRRASAGGGRRKRGDDMASAEGGTSLSAPGEVTVTLRVQPQPHQVATADAAGGQLPWQQLLVWLDRYGVRADAMTVTSVATTPAPSALRQAQSRLVTDQWECWITFVFSTVSNLEALKARSTVIGELAKVTTRRMVGELRERGWVVAVVEDSAEFPRFVDRSARVRRECWTGTEYGDGFRAVYAVEPSALSSVVAALPGLATKCVWTSVTVRSQGRQGPTVEAFVAMLTAARPDRVPLKGLTGFDGLHRVRAEAVSIADAGVQLPRAELDVAGLQELRWQLVGAGVPIGSNRQGQPEYLGLDSVDPVRITVTGDPAFQLGMCSRLALSGRPMGIYVAQPDRFRELAANAAVNQIQPAPKADQIGRGWMVVGDDSRRVPAAHTTVLLRAPSGSEPAETSINITQDSQNRHLFTVGGKTLAVQLN
;
A
#
# COMPACT_ATOMS: atom_id res chain seq x y z
N MET A 1 24.37 8.44 -33.62
CA MET A 1 24.84 8.83 -34.94
C MET A 1 26.32 8.55 -35.17
N PHE A 2 27.23 8.97 -34.31
CA PHE A 2 28.67 8.72 -34.43
C PHE A 2 29.08 7.23 -34.50
N ALA A 3 28.47 6.39 -33.66
CA ALA A 3 28.73 4.92 -33.64
C ALA A 3 28.24 4.21 -34.91
N LEU A 4 27.18 4.72 -35.55
CA LEU A 4 26.71 4.22 -36.85
C LEU A 4 27.63 4.56 -38.00
N LEU A 5 28.18 5.79 -38.00
CA LEU A 5 29.17 6.24 -38.98
C LEU A 5 30.50 5.49 -38.82
N LEU A 6 30.94 5.22 -37.57
CA LEU A 6 32.12 4.40 -37.29
C LEU A 6 31.91 2.94 -37.70
N GLY A 7 30.73 2.36 -37.41
CA GLY A 7 30.39 1.00 -37.85
C GLY A 7 30.31 0.88 -39.37
N TRP A 8 29.81 1.92 -40.04
CA TRP A 8 29.80 2.00 -41.50
C TRP A 8 31.19 2.13 -42.08
N ALA A 9 32.03 2.99 -41.49
CA ALA A 9 33.42 3.19 -41.96
C ALA A 9 34.31 1.93 -41.80
N VAL A 10 34.02 1.07 -40.81
CA VAL A 10 34.72 -0.18 -40.58
C VAL A 10 34.23 -1.31 -41.54
N LEU A 11 32.94 -1.24 -41.93
CA LEU A 11 32.32 -2.26 -42.79
C LEU A 11 32.55 -2.04 -44.32
N VAL A 12 32.98 -0.86 -44.74
CA VAL A 12 33.25 -0.54 -46.13
C VAL A 12 34.77 -0.50 -46.35
N PRO A 13 35.43 -1.62 -46.72
CA PRO A 13 36.83 -1.60 -47.06
C PRO A 13 37.02 -0.74 -48.34
N THR A 14 37.87 0.26 -48.23
CA THR A 14 38.26 1.11 -49.34
C THR A 14 38.86 0.23 -50.47
N GLY A 15 38.11 0.07 -51.56
CA GLY A 15 38.60 -0.61 -52.76
C GLY A 15 37.90 -1.93 -53.15
N SER A 16 36.93 -2.44 -52.43
CA SER A 16 36.16 -3.64 -52.79
C SER A 16 34.84 -3.31 -53.47
N GLN A 17 34.40 -4.14 -54.42
CA GLN A 17 33.07 -4.07 -55.00
C GLN A 17 32.01 -4.31 -53.91
N TRP A 18 30.96 -3.47 -53.94
CA TRP A 18 29.81 -3.58 -53.01
C TRP A 18 29.18 -4.98 -53.12
N GLN A 19 29.21 -5.74 -52.04
CA GLN A 19 28.49 -7.01 -51.97
C GLN A 19 27.06 -6.76 -51.49
N TRP A 20 26.09 -7.46 -52.06
CA TRP A 20 24.65 -7.28 -51.81
C TRP A 20 24.24 -7.37 -50.31
N TRP A 21 25.01 -8.09 -49.49
CA TRP A 21 24.74 -8.22 -48.06
C TRP A 21 25.14 -6.98 -47.23
N GLN A 22 26.03 -6.12 -47.71
CA GLN A 22 26.49 -4.93 -46.98
C GLN A 22 25.38 -3.91 -46.76
N PRO A 23 24.58 -3.50 -47.76
CA PRO A 23 23.44 -2.61 -47.54
C PRO A 23 22.35 -3.28 -46.66
N THR A 24 22.17 -4.59 -46.79
CA THR A 24 21.23 -5.35 -45.96
C THR A 24 21.62 -5.32 -44.48
N LEU A 25 22.93 -5.55 -44.19
CA LEU A 25 23.45 -5.43 -42.83
C LEU A 25 23.34 -4.01 -42.28
N GLY A 26 23.64 -2.99 -43.12
CA GLY A 26 23.47 -1.59 -42.73
C GLY A 26 22.03 -1.23 -42.38
N VAL A 27 21.06 -1.67 -43.16
CA VAL A 27 19.63 -1.50 -42.88
C VAL A 27 19.23 -2.26 -41.61
N LEU A 28 19.69 -3.49 -41.41
CA LEU A 28 19.41 -4.27 -40.20
C LEU A 28 19.95 -3.60 -38.95
N VAL A 29 21.18 -3.08 -39.00
CA VAL A 29 21.78 -2.32 -37.88
C VAL A 29 21.01 -1.02 -37.65
N ALA A 30 20.64 -0.30 -38.71
CA ALA A 30 19.81 0.92 -38.57
C ALA A 30 18.44 0.63 -37.94
N VAL A 31 17.77 -0.43 -38.35
CA VAL A 31 16.51 -0.89 -37.76
C VAL A 31 16.69 -1.30 -36.29
N LEU A 32 17.77 -1.97 -35.95
CA LEU A 32 18.08 -2.35 -34.57
C LEU A 32 18.38 -1.15 -33.67
N VAL A 33 19.06 -0.13 -34.20
CA VAL A 33 19.47 1.06 -33.41
C VAL A 33 18.38 2.13 -33.38
N LEU A 34 17.71 2.37 -34.49
CA LEU A 34 16.69 3.43 -34.62
C LEU A 34 15.26 2.90 -34.46
N GLY A 35 15.06 1.60 -34.64
CA GLY A 35 13.75 0.99 -34.50
C GLY A 35 13.23 1.12 -33.08
N SER A 36 11.98 1.53 -32.95
CA SER A 36 11.28 1.58 -31.68
C SER A 36 10.04 0.69 -31.69
N ARG A 37 9.79 0.05 -30.55
CA ARG A 37 8.57 -0.73 -30.32
C ARG A 37 7.97 -0.31 -28.99
N ASN A 38 6.72 0.13 -29.01
CA ASN A 38 6.02 0.63 -27.83
C ASN A 38 6.78 1.77 -27.11
N GLY A 39 7.41 2.68 -27.89
CA GLY A 39 8.17 3.80 -27.31
C GLY A 39 9.59 3.45 -26.80
N LEU A 40 10.00 2.18 -26.88
CA LEU A 40 11.35 1.75 -26.50
C LEU A 40 12.18 1.44 -27.73
N LEU A 41 13.45 1.89 -27.74
CA LEU A 41 14.43 1.48 -28.76
C LEU A 41 14.60 -0.04 -28.73
N LEU A 42 14.73 -0.69 -29.89
CA LEU A 42 14.89 -2.14 -29.99
C LEU A 42 16.09 -2.65 -29.21
N THR A 43 17.18 -1.89 -29.17
CA THR A 43 18.35 -2.20 -28.33
C THR A 43 18.02 -2.26 -26.85
N THR A 44 17.27 -1.25 -26.34
CA THR A 44 16.81 -1.23 -24.95
C THR A 44 15.81 -2.37 -24.66
N ALA A 45 14.93 -2.67 -25.61
CA ALA A 45 14.02 -3.80 -25.48
C ALA A 45 14.79 -5.13 -25.42
N ALA A 46 15.80 -5.33 -26.26
CA ALA A 46 16.64 -6.51 -26.26
C ALA A 46 17.45 -6.69 -24.96
N THR A 47 18.06 -5.60 -24.45
CA THR A 47 18.82 -5.64 -23.19
C THR A 47 17.95 -5.98 -21.98
N ARG A 48 16.66 -5.66 -22.01
CA ARG A 48 15.71 -6.06 -20.97
C ARG A 48 15.14 -7.46 -21.18
N TRP A 49 14.87 -7.84 -22.43
CA TRP A 49 14.24 -9.12 -22.78
C TRP A 49 15.17 -10.32 -22.56
N VAL A 50 16.45 -10.22 -22.99
CA VAL A 50 17.41 -11.32 -22.87
C VAL A 50 17.63 -11.75 -21.41
N PRO A 51 17.96 -10.86 -20.45
CA PRO A 51 18.09 -11.24 -19.05
C PRO A 51 16.82 -11.85 -18.45
N MET A 52 15.66 -11.32 -18.81
CA MET A 52 14.36 -11.84 -18.37
C MET A 52 14.17 -13.30 -18.85
N ARG A 53 14.48 -13.59 -20.11
CA ARG A 53 14.42 -14.96 -20.68
C ARG A 53 15.39 -15.91 -19.98
N VAL A 54 16.61 -15.46 -19.74
CA VAL A 54 17.64 -16.25 -19.03
C VAL A 54 17.19 -16.58 -17.62
N ARG A 55 16.70 -15.59 -16.86
CA ARG A 55 16.16 -15.81 -15.50
C ARG A 55 14.99 -16.79 -15.47
N ASN A 56 14.06 -16.67 -16.42
CA ASN A 56 12.93 -17.61 -16.53
C ASN A 56 13.38 -19.03 -16.87
N ARG A 57 14.39 -19.19 -17.74
CA ARG A 57 14.98 -20.50 -18.09
C ARG A 57 15.68 -21.14 -16.88
N GLN A 58 16.46 -20.35 -16.15
CA GLN A 58 17.15 -20.82 -14.94
C GLN A 58 16.17 -21.30 -13.87
N ARG A 59 15.04 -20.60 -13.67
CA ARG A 59 13.98 -21.01 -12.74
C ARG A 59 13.33 -22.34 -13.15
N ARG A 60 13.04 -22.53 -14.44
CA ARG A 60 12.51 -23.80 -14.95
C ARG A 60 13.46 -24.96 -14.70
N ASN A 61 14.74 -24.74 -14.90
CA ASN A 61 15.78 -25.77 -14.71
C ASN A 61 16.08 -26.03 -13.21
N GLY A 62 15.95 -25.00 -12.35
CA GLY A 62 16.16 -25.09 -10.90
C GLY A 62 15.03 -25.83 -10.16
N SER A 63 13.79 -25.73 -10.62
CA SER A 63 12.65 -26.40 -9.98
C SER A 63 12.71 -27.94 -10.07
N GLY A 64 13.43 -28.50 -11.06
CA GLY A 64 13.63 -29.95 -11.19
C GLY A 64 14.71 -30.52 -10.25
N ARG A 65 15.70 -29.71 -9.84
CA ARG A 65 16.80 -30.17 -8.98
C ARG A 65 16.54 -30.02 -7.46
N GLY A 66 15.64 -29.13 -7.04
CA GLY A 66 15.34 -28.86 -5.63
C GLY A 66 14.57 -29.98 -4.91
N ARG A 67 13.81 -30.81 -5.62
CA ARG A 67 13.04 -31.90 -5.03
C ARG A 67 13.87 -33.12 -4.59
N ARG A 68 15.11 -33.26 -5.03
CA ARG A 68 15.99 -34.40 -4.68
C ARG A 68 17.02 -34.11 -3.57
N ARG A 69 17.14 -32.87 -3.06
CA ARG A 69 18.12 -32.51 -2.02
C ARG A 69 17.54 -32.05 -0.68
N ALA A 70 16.24 -32.15 -0.46
CA ALA A 70 15.60 -31.73 0.80
C ALA A 70 15.64 -32.82 1.90
N SER A 71 16.36 -33.94 1.71
CA SER A 71 16.42 -35.03 2.71
C SER A 71 17.81 -35.29 3.32
N ALA A 72 18.78 -34.40 3.10
CA ALA A 72 20.09 -34.57 3.77
C ALA A 72 20.75 -33.21 4.03
N GLY A 73 20.91 -32.85 5.27
CA GLY A 73 21.87 -31.84 5.70
C GLY A 73 21.30 -30.68 6.53
N GLY A 74 21.08 -30.93 7.82
CA GLY A 74 21.04 -29.89 8.84
C GLY A 74 22.40 -29.20 8.92
N GLY A 75 22.51 -28.00 8.35
CA GLY A 75 23.71 -27.15 8.36
C GLY A 75 23.39 -25.80 8.99
N ARG A 76 23.86 -25.65 10.22
CA ARG A 76 23.97 -24.46 11.05
C ARG A 76 24.45 -23.25 10.23
N ARG A 77 23.57 -22.32 9.80
CA ARG A 77 23.98 -21.02 9.22
C ARG A 77 24.28 -20.04 10.34
N LYS A 78 25.53 -19.58 10.35
CA LYS A 78 26.09 -18.54 11.18
C LYS A 78 25.22 -17.27 11.14
N ARG A 79 24.85 -16.85 12.32
CA ARG A 79 24.34 -15.55 12.73
C ARG A 79 25.50 -14.56 12.62
N GLY A 80 25.41 -13.62 11.73
CA GLY A 80 26.37 -12.52 11.62
C GLY A 80 25.69 -11.42 10.81
N ASP A 81 25.31 -10.40 11.50
CA ASP A 81 25.08 -8.99 11.21
C ASP A 81 23.85 -8.46 11.96
N ASP A 82 23.95 -8.54 13.30
CA ASP A 82 23.21 -7.65 14.17
C ASP A 82 24.11 -6.41 14.38
N MET A 83 23.85 -5.33 13.63
CA MET A 83 24.34 -4.02 14.03
C MET A 83 23.23 -2.99 13.92
N ALA A 84 22.97 -2.42 15.09
CA ALA A 84 22.29 -1.14 15.33
C ALA A 84 20.80 -1.07 15.04
N SER A 85 20.00 -1.62 15.95
CA SER A 85 18.70 -1.05 16.27
C SER A 85 18.94 0.26 17.03
N ALA A 86 18.95 1.38 16.33
CA ALA A 86 18.90 2.69 16.97
C ALA A 86 17.47 2.91 17.47
N GLU A 87 17.31 3.09 18.75
CA GLU A 87 16.08 3.50 19.43
C GLU A 87 15.53 4.79 18.79
N GLY A 88 14.33 4.70 18.23
CA GLY A 88 13.53 5.82 17.73
C GLY A 88 13.37 5.85 16.21
N GLY A 89 12.18 5.56 15.77
CA GLY A 89 11.46 5.69 14.49
C GLY A 89 12.08 6.31 13.24
N THR A 90 13.36 6.28 13.10
CA THR A 90 14.11 6.82 11.97
C THR A 90 14.96 5.72 11.36
N SER A 91 14.65 5.29 10.14
CA SER A 91 15.51 4.38 9.40
C SER A 91 16.58 5.19 8.64
N LEU A 92 17.86 4.82 8.78
CA LEU A 92 18.94 5.36 7.96
C LEU A 92 18.88 4.73 6.56
N SER A 93 18.46 5.50 5.55
CA SER A 93 18.38 5.03 4.15
C SER A 93 19.73 5.05 3.45
N ALA A 94 20.55 6.07 3.74
CA ALA A 94 21.92 6.22 3.27
C ALA A 94 22.75 6.91 4.34
N PRO A 95 24.09 6.85 4.30
CA PRO A 95 24.93 7.58 5.24
C PRO A 95 24.57 9.07 5.22
N GLY A 96 24.08 9.59 6.35
CA GLY A 96 23.70 11.01 6.48
C GLY A 96 22.27 11.35 6.02
N GLU A 97 21.43 10.37 5.72
CA GLU A 97 20.00 10.55 5.45
C GLU A 97 19.14 9.90 6.54
N VAL A 98 18.03 10.51 6.86
CA VAL A 98 17.05 10.04 7.82
C VAL A 98 15.67 10.07 7.19
N THR A 99 14.99 8.95 7.23
CA THR A 99 13.62 8.79 6.74
C THR A 99 12.66 8.70 7.93
N VAL A 100 11.60 9.50 7.89
CA VAL A 100 10.51 9.47 8.87
C VAL A 100 9.21 9.12 8.15
N THR A 101 8.52 8.10 8.64
CA THR A 101 7.26 7.63 8.04
C THR A 101 6.12 7.80 9.02
N LEU A 102 5.03 8.37 8.52
CA LEU A 102 3.78 8.61 9.24
C LEU A 102 2.67 7.80 8.61
N ARG A 103 1.85 7.15 9.42
CA ARG A 103 0.54 6.66 9.00
C ARG A 103 -0.49 7.72 9.32
N VAL A 104 -1.30 8.10 8.34
CA VAL A 104 -2.23 9.24 8.45
C VAL A 104 -3.64 8.77 8.13
N GLN A 105 -4.59 9.21 8.96
CA GLN A 105 -6.02 8.97 8.76
C GLN A 105 -6.80 10.24 9.06
N PRO A 106 -7.81 10.60 8.24
CA PRO A 106 -8.82 11.54 8.69
C PRO A 106 -9.61 10.85 9.79
N GLN A 107 -10.10 11.56 10.75
CA GLN A 107 -10.91 11.14 11.90
C GLN A 107 -11.21 9.62 11.99
N PRO A 108 -10.76 8.92 13.04
CA PRO A 108 -11.02 7.49 13.20
C PRO A 108 -12.50 7.26 13.47
N HIS A 109 -13.02 6.12 13.01
CA HIS A 109 -14.34 5.61 13.37
C HIS A 109 -15.52 6.49 12.94
N GLN A 110 -15.41 7.24 11.84
CA GLN A 110 -16.57 7.92 11.29
C GLN A 110 -17.58 6.90 10.76
N VAL A 111 -18.82 7.07 11.14
CA VAL A 111 -19.94 6.52 10.39
C VAL A 111 -20.24 7.52 9.27
N ALA A 112 -20.13 7.09 8.02
CA ALA A 112 -20.27 7.95 6.86
C ALA A 112 -20.92 7.21 5.70
N THR A 113 -21.58 7.96 4.83
CA THR A 113 -21.97 7.45 3.51
C THR A 113 -20.73 7.24 2.65
N ALA A 114 -20.80 6.36 1.66
CA ALA A 114 -19.65 6.03 0.78
C ALA A 114 -19.00 7.26 0.14
N ASP A 115 -19.80 8.26 -0.22
CA ASP A 115 -19.34 9.51 -0.83
C ASP A 115 -18.60 10.44 0.15
N ALA A 116 -18.89 10.33 1.44
CA ALA A 116 -18.27 11.16 2.49
C ALA A 116 -16.97 10.56 3.04
N ALA A 117 -16.65 9.30 2.72
CA ALA A 117 -15.45 8.61 3.20
C ALA A 117 -14.14 9.13 2.57
N GLY A 118 -14.22 9.91 1.50
CA GLY A 118 -13.07 10.53 0.82
C GLY A 118 -12.64 11.82 1.52
N GLY A 119 -11.62 11.76 2.38
CA GLY A 119 -10.96 12.97 2.90
C GLY A 119 -10.01 13.56 1.86
N GLN A 120 -9.90 14.90 1.80
CA GLN A 120 -8.84 15.54 1.02
C GLN A 120 -7.58 15.63 1.89
N LEU A 121 -6.44 15.20 1.36
CA LEU A 121 -5.15 15.44 2.01
C LEU A 121 -4.89 16.96 2.13
N PRO A 122 -4.39 17.44 3.26
CA PRO A 122 -4.04 18.85 3.41
C PRO A 122 -2.71 19.17 2.71
N TRP A 123 -2.67 19.02 1.38
CA TRP A 123 -1.46 19.17 0.58
C TRP A 123 -0.71 20.45 0.85
N GLN A 124 -1.43 21.59 0.95
CA GLN A 124 -0.81 22.88 1.22
C GLN A 124 -0.04 22.87 2.53
N GLN A 125 -0.61 22.27 3.58
CA GLN A 125 0.06 22.16 4.87
C GLN A 125 1.26 21.22 4.81
N LEU A 126 1.12 20.08 4.13
CA LEU A 126 2.21 19.11 3.97
C LEU A 126 3.38 19.70 3.20
N LEU A 127 3.12 20.47 2.15
CA LEU A 127 4.15 21.14 1.36
C LEU A 127 4.93 22.19 2.15
N VAL A 128 4.30 22.88 3.11
CA VAL A 128 5.00 23.82 4.00
C VAL A 128 6.09 23.11 4.81
N TRP A 129 5.91 21.83 5.13
CA TRP A 129 6.90 21.05 5.89
C TRP A 129 8.11 20.59 5.08
N LEU A 130 8.13 20.82 3.75
CA LEU A 130 9.34 20.65 2.95
C LEU A 130 10.45 21.65 3.29
N ASP A 131 10.08 22.86 3.70
CA ASP A 131 11.05 23.88 4.15
C ASP A 131 10.42 24.74 5.24
N ARG A 132 10.62 24.36 6.51
CA ARG A 132 10.01 25.06 7.65
C ARG A 132 10.97 25.15 8.82
N TYR A 133 10.97 26.29 9.47
CA TYR A 133 11.83 26.59 10.63
C TYR A 133 13.33 26.40 10.35
N GLY A 134 13.77 26.62 9.11
CA GLY A 134 15.15 26.40 8.70
C GLY A 134 15.55 24.92 8.65
N VAL A 135 14.56 24.00 8.61
CA VAL A 135 14.76 22.57 8.40
C VAL A 135 14.14 22.20 7.06
N ARG A 136 14.94 21.55 6.21
CA ARG A 136 14.52 21.16 4.87
C ARG A 136 14.41 19.66 4.73
N ALA A 137 13.25 19.18 4.27
CA ALA A 137 13.10 17.84 3.77
C ALA A 137 13.47 17.80 2.27
N ASP A 138 14.29 16.84 1.85
CA ASP A 138 14.69 16.66 0.46
C ASP A 138 13.56 16.10 -0.38
N ALA A 139 12.72 15.27 0.24
CA ALA A 139 11.54 14.70 -0.39
C ALA A 139 10.42 14.45 0.62
N MET A 140 9.20 14.53 0.12
CA MET A 140 7.98 14.08 0.77
C MET A 140 7.27 13.11 -0.17
N THR A 141 7.00 11.91 0.29
CA THR A 141 6.27 10.89 -0.47
C THR A 141 4.94 10.60 0.21
N VAL A 142 3.85 10.74 -0.51
CA VAL A 142 2.51 10.31 -0.07
C VAL A 142 2.16 9.03 -0.80
N THR A 143 1.90 7.98 -0.05
CA THR A 143 1.54 6.67 -0.60
C THR A 143 0.16 6.25 -0.09
N SER A 144 -0.73 5.89 -1.00
CA SER A 144 -2.01 5.27 -0.71
C SER A 144 -1.98 3.81 -1.15
N VAL A 145 -2.42 2.93 -0.27
CA VAL A 145 -2.50 1.48 -0.52
C VAL A 145 -3.97 1.08 -0.43
N ALA A 146 -4.53 0.68 -1.57
CA ALA A 146 -5.86 0.09 -1.63
C ALA A 146 -5.76 -1.43 -1.77
N THR A 147 -6.47 -2.16 -0.94
CA THR A 147 -6.51 -3.63 -1.00
C THR A 147 -7.95 -4.11 -1.09
N THR A 148 -8.26 -4.83 -2.17
CA THR A 148 -9.53 -5.52 -2.33
C THR A 148 -9.47 -6.84 -1.56
N PRO A 149 -10.28 -7.03 -0.54
CA PRO A 149 -10.25 -8.24 0.25
C PRO A 149 -10.64 -9.48 -0.59
N ALA A 150 -10.14 -10.66 -0.17
CA ALA A 150 -10.34 -11.92 -0.88
C ALA A 150 -11.83 -12.23 -1.13
N PRO A 151 -12.20 -12.83 -2.29
CA PRO A 151 -13.58 -13.21 -2.57
C PRO A 151 -14.04 -14.27 -1.59
N SER A 152 -15.30 -14.17 -1.16
CA SER A 152 -15.98 -15.15 -0.32
C SER A 152 -17.47 -15.18 -0.66
N ALA A 153 -18.19 -16.26 -0.29
CA ALA A 153 -19.63 -16.35 -0.49
C ALA A 153 -20.36 -15.19 0.22
N LEU A 154 -19.92 -14.87 1.44
CA LEU A 154 -20.43 -13.74 2.21
C LEU A 154 -20.32 -12.41 1.46
N ARG A 155 -19.18 -12.15 0.79
CA ARG A 155 -18.95 -10.91 0.03
C ARG A 155 -19.70 -10.90 -1.29
N GLN A 156 -19.84 -12.04 -1.94
CA GLN A 156 -20.64 -12.16 -3.17
C GLN A 156 -22.11 -11.82 -2.91
N ALA A 157 -22.68 -12.32 -1.79
CA ALA A 157 -24.05 -12.00 -1.38
C ALA A 157 -24.27 -10.49 -1.12
N GLN A 158 -23.23 -9.77 -0.71
CA GLN A 158 -23.28 -8.35 -0.37
C GLN A 158 -22.34 -7.49 -1.25
N SER A 159 -22.10 -7.89 -2.48
CA SER A 159 -21.09 -7.29 -3.38
C SER A 159 -21.23 -5.79 -3.60
N ARG A 160 -22.46 -5.25 -3.56
CA ARG A 160 -22.73 -3.80 -3.71
C ARG A 160 -22.30 -2.96 -2.50
N LEU A 161 -22.08 -3.58 -1.34
CA LEU A 161 -21.78 -2.93 -0.08
C LEU A 161 -20.30 -3.05 0.31
N VAL A 162 -19.55 -3.90 -0.40
CA VAL A 162 -18.14 -4.16 -0.05
C VAL A 162 -17.25 -3.08 -0.66
N THR A 163 -16.40 -2.50 0.17
CA THR A 163 -15.40 -1.49 -0.24
C THR A 163 -13.98 -2.00 -0.04
N ASP A 164 -13.05 -1.41 -0.78
CA ASP A 164 -11.62 -1.66 -0.60
C ASP A 164 -11.13 -1.11 0.74
N GLN A 165 -10.11 -1.75 1.30
CA GLN A 165 -9.38 -1.22 2.44
C GLN A 165 -8.33 -0.23 1.92
N TRP A 166 -8.22 0.93 2.57
CA TRP A 166 -7.28 1.97 2.21
C TRP A 166 -6.39 2.34 3.38
N GLU A 167 -5.11 2.53 3.10
CA GLU A 167 -4.15 3.07 4.05
C GLU A 167 -3.39 4.21 3.40
N CYS A 168 -3.17 5.30 4.15
CA CYS A 168 -2.38 6.43 3.69
C CYS A 168 -1.12 6.61 4.55
N TRP A 169 0.00 6.81 3.88
CA TRP A 169 1.31 6.94 4.46
C TRP A 169 1.99 8.19 3.92
N ILE A 170 2.71 8.91 4.79
CA ILE A 170 3.51 10.07 4.41
C ILE A 170 4.93 9.83 4.90
N THR A 171 5.88 9.93 4.00
CA THR A 171 7.30 9.72 4.29
C THR A 171 8.07 10.98 3.96
N PHE A 172 8.88 11.45 4.90
CA PHE A 172 9.80 12.57 4.71
C PHE A 172 11.25 12.06 4.75
N VAL A 173 12.06 12.59 3.87
CA VAL A 173 13.51 12.32 3.81
C VAL A 173 14.26 13.59 4.15
N PHE A 174 15.15 13.52 5.15
CA PHE A 174 16.00 14.61 5.59
C PHE A 174 17.46 14.20 5.39
N SER A 175 18.27 15.05 4.77
CA SER A 175 19.71 14.82 4.65
C SER A 175 20.53 15.80 5.49
N THR A 176 21.68 15.35 5.90
CA THR A 176 22.69 16.19 6.58
C THR A 176 23.13 17.34 5.70
N VAL A 177 23.26 17.11 4.39
CA VAL A 177 23.73 18.09 3.42
C VAL A 177 22.77 19.27 3.33
N SER A 178 21.49 19.01 3.16
CA SER A 178 20.44 20.05 3.04
C SER A 178 20.22 20.82 4.35
N ASN A 179 20.63 20.26 5.49
CA ASN A 179 20.39 20.82 6.83
C ASN A 179 21.66 21.21 7.58
N LEU A 180 22.79 21.34 6.91
CA LEU A 180 24.08 21.57 7.55
C LEU A 180 24.09 22.80 8.45
N GLU A 181 23.50 23.91 8.01
CA GLU A 181 23.43 25.16 8.79
C GLU A 181 22.55 24.99 10.02
N ALA A 182 21.38 24.34 9.88
CA ALA A 182 20.47 24.06 10.97
C ALA A 182 21.09 23.13 12.03
N LEU A 183 21.88 22.15 11.60
CA LEU A 183 22.59 21.22 12.48
C LEU A 183 23.70 21.94 13.27
N LYS A 184 24.48 22.79 12.61
CA LYS A 184 25.53 23.62 13.25
C LYS A 184 24.89 24.58 14.25
N ALA A 185 23.86 25.32 13.86
CA ALA A 185 23.22 26.33 14.72
C ALA A 185 22.59 25.72 15.98
N ARG A 186 22.15 24.47 15.92
CA ARG A 186 21.49 23.79 17.05
C ARG A 186 22.40 22.77 17.75
N SER A 187 23.62 22.60 17.31
CA SER A 187 24.59 21.62 17.85
C SER A 187 23.97 20.22 17.99
N THR A 188 23.25 19.76 16.94
CA THR A 188 22.48 18.50 16.95
C THR A 188 22.83 17.63 15.74
N VAL A 189 22.33 16.40 15.71
CA VAL A 189 22.46 15.46 14.61
C VAL A 189 21.15 15.35 13.83
N ILE A 190 21.24 14.90 12.56
CA ILE A 190 20.09 14.89 11.64
C ILE A 190 18.92 14.05 12.18
N GLY A 191 19.17 12.94 12.90
CA GLY A 191 18.14 12.12 13.50
C GLY A 191 17.31 12.85 14.55
N GLU A 192 17.95 13.59 15.45
CA GLU A 192 17.24 14.39 16.47
C GLU A 192 16.50 15.57 15.84
N LEU A 193 17.11 16.23 14.85
CA LEU A 193 16.47 17.31 14.11
C LEU A 193 15.19 16.81 13.43
N ALA A 194 15.24 15.67 12.74
CA ALA A 194 14.10 15.02 12.10
C ALA A 194 13.00 14.66 13.11
N LYS A 195 13.36 14.06 14.27
CA LYS A 195 12.40 13.72 15.33
C LYS A 195 11.65 14.94 15.87
N VAL A 196 12.38 16.03 16.17
CA VAL A 196 11.77 17.26 16.70
C VAL A 196 10.82 17.88 15.66
N THR A 197 11.26 17.94 14.39
CA THR A 197 10.45 18.46 13.29
C THR A 197 9.18 17.63 13.09
N THR A 198 9.32 16.31 13.11
CA THR A 198 8.20 15.37 12.96
C THR A 198 7.20 15.50 14.10
N ARG A 199 7.64 15.60 15.36
CA ARG A 199 6.74 15.80 16.51
C ARG A 199 5.89 17.06 16.37
N ARG A 200 6.47 18.17 15.89
CA ARG A 200 5.74 19.41 15.64
C ARG A 200 4.71 19.23 14.53
N MET A 201 5.08 18.60 13.42
CA MET A 201 4.18 18.31 12.30
C MET A 201 3.01 17.43 12.74
N VAL A 202 3.28 16.36 13.50
CA VAL A 202 2.25 15.48 14.07
C VAL A 202 1.31 16.26 14.97
N GLY A 203 1.82 17.17 15.83
CA GLY A 203 1.01 18.05 16.66
C GLY A 203 0.06 18.89 15.83
N GLU A 204 0.56 19.59 14.82
CA GLU A 204 -0.27 20.43 13.93
C GLU A 204 -1.33 19.64 13.15
N LEU A 205 -0.99 18.43 12.68
CA LEU A 205 -1.97 17.57 12.02
C LEU A 205 -3.08 17.12 13.00
N ARG A 206 -2.70 16.76 14.23
CA ARG A 206 -3.65 16.34 15.28
C ARG A 206 -4.58 17.48 15.71
N GLU A 207 -4.07 18.70 15.85
CA GLU A 207 -4.88 19.89 16.15
C GLU A 207 -5.95 20.16 15.09
N ARG A 208 -5.72 19.71 13.85
CA ARG A 208 -6.69 19.78 12.75
C ARG A 208 -7.59 18.55 12.64
N GLY A 209 -7.57 17.67 13.64
CA GLY A 209 -8.41 16.48 13.69
C GLY A 209 -7.87 15.26 12.94
N TRP A 210 -6.61 15.28 12.46
CA TRP A 210 -5.99 14.12 11.85
C TRP A 210 -5.48 13.16 12.92
N VAL A 211 -5.66 11.86 12.67
CA VAL A 211 -5.01 10.82 13.46
C VAL A 211 -3.72 10.43 12.78
N VAL A 212 -2.61 10.64 13.47
CA VAL A 212 -1.28 10.44 12.93
C VAL A 212 -0.45 9.60 13.90
N ALA A 213 0.14 8.51 13.40
CA ALA A 213 1.16 7.75 14.11
C ALA A 213 2.50 7.86 13.38
N VAL A 214 3.54 8.07 14.16
CA VAL A 214 4.92 7.86 13.71
C VAL A 214 5.17 6.35 13.70
N VAL A 215 5.60 5.81 12.58
CA VAL A 215 5.92 4.39 12.49
C VAL A 215 7.40 4.21 12.69
N GLU A 216 7.74 3.57 13.80
CA GLU A 216 9.12 3.43 14.27
C GLU A 216 9.79 2.18 13.69
N ASP A 217 9.04 1.10 13.51
CA ASP A 217 9.59 -0.16 13.02
C ASP A 217 9.37 -0.31 11.50
N SER A 218 10.45 -0.38 10.76
CA SER A 218 10.43 -0.64 9.32
C SER A 218 9.83 -2.02 8.96
N ALA A 219 9.75 -2.96 9.92
CA ALA A 219 9.07 -4.24 9.74
C ALA A 219 7.55 -4.09 9.62
N GLU A 220 6.99 -3.01 10.17
CA GLU A 220 5.56 -2.69 10.05
C GLU A 220 5.19 -2.07 8.68
N PHE A 221 6.17 -1.68 7.88
CA PHE A 221 5.90 -1.11 6.57
C PHE A 221 5.30 -2.16 5.63
N PRO A 222 4.11 -1.92 5.10
CA PRO A 222 3.59 -2.77 4.06
C PRO A 222 4.56 -2.79 2.87
N ARG A 223 4.66 -3.94 2.23
CA ARG A 223 5.47 -4.14 1.03
C ARG A 223 4.58 -4.59 -0.11
N PHE A 224 4.81 -4.03 -1.26
CA PHE A 224 4.07 -4.46 -2.45
C PHE A 224 4.40 -5.92 -2.84
N VAL A 225 5.63 -6.34 -2.59
CA VAL A 225 6.07 -7.74 -2.74
C VAL A 225 6.54 -8.23 -1.38
N ASP A 226 5.88 -9.25 -0.85
CA ASP A 226 6.34 -9.93 0.36
C ASP A 226 7.72 -10.55 0.14
N ARG A 227 8.60 -10.50 1.16
CA ARG A 227 9.95 -11.09 1.10
C ARG A 227 9.93 -12.61 0.86
N SER A 228 8.86 -13.27 1.28
CA SER A 228 8.66 -14.71 1.08
C SER A 228 8.06 -15.05 -0.27
N ALA A 229 7.54 -14.06 -1.01
CA ALA A 229 6.85 -14.25 -2.27
C ALA A 229 7.80 -14.78 -3.35
N ARG A 230 7.44 -15.93 -3.94
CA ARG A 230 8.23 -16.55 -5.00
C ARG A 230 7.71 -16.13 -6.37
N VAL A 231 8.61 -15.60 -7.18
CA VAL A 231 8.33 -15.30 -8.59
C VAL A 231 8.12 -16.60 -9.35
N ARG A 232 6.96 -16.75 -9.99
CA ARG A 232 6.65 -17.87 -10.90
C ARG A 232 7.22 -17.61 -12.30
N ARG A 233 6.94 -16.43 -12.83
CA ARG A 233 7.35 -16.05 -14.19
C ARG A 233 7.50 -14.53 -14.33
N GLU A 234 8.54 -14.10 -15.03
CA GLU A 234 8.66 -12.71 -15.47
C GLU A 234 8.04 -12.57 -16.86
N CYS A 235 7.13 -11.62 -17.03
CA CYS A 235 6.52 -11.25 -18.30
C CYS A 235 6.93 -9.83 -18.69
N TRP A 236 6.69 -9.46 -19.94
CA TRP A 236 7.00 -8.13 -20.44
C TRP A 236 6.18 -7.06 -19.71
N THR A 237 4.88 -7.31 -19.51
CA THR A 237 3.90 -6.39 -18.94
C THR A 237 3.64 -6.59 -17.44
N GLY A 238 4.38 -7.48 -16.77
CA GLY A 238 4.20 -7.76 -15.34
C GLY A 238 4.98 -8.97 -14.87
N THR A 239 4.92 -9.26 -13.59
CA THR A 239 5.59 -10.41 -12.97
C THR A 239 4.55 -11.27 -12.26
N GLU A 240 4.53 -12.56 -12.55
CA GLU A 240 3.64 -13.55 -11.94
C GLU A 240 4.20 -14.04 -10.61
N TYR A 241 3.40 -13.95 -9.56
CA TYR A 241 3.61 -14.50 -8.23
C TYR A 241 2.53 -15.54 -7.91
N GLY A 242 2.55 -16.08 -6.71
CA GLY A 242 1.56 -17.08 -6.28
C GLY A 242 0.13 -16.55 -6.19
N ASP A 243 -0.02 -15.28 -5.90
CA ASP A 243 -1.28 -14.58 -5.62
C ASP A 243 -1.80 -13.74 -6.82
N GLY A 244 -1.00 -13.62 -7.90
CA GLY A 244 -1.39 -12.88 -9.11
C GLY A 244 -0.22 -12.25 -9.85
N PHE A 245 -0.53 -11.26 -10.65
CA PHE A 245 0.43 -10.52 -11.47
C PHE A 245 0.67 -9.14 -10.87
N ARG A 246 1.93 -8.79 -10.67
CA ARG A 246 2.35 -7.45 -10.23
C ARG A 246 2.95 -6.67 -11.39
N ALA A 247 2.46 -5.45 -11.56
CA ALA A 247 2.96 -4.52 -12.55
C ALA A 247 3.15 -3.13 -11.92
N VAL A 248 4.17 -2.40 -12.37
CA VAL A 248 4.47 -1.04 -11.91
C VAL A 248 4.47 -0.12 -13.12
N TYR A 249 3.87 1.04 -12.95
CA TYR A 249 3.70 2.04 -13.99
C TYR A 249 4.16 3.40 -13.47
N ALA A 250 4.93 4.13 -14.27
CA ALA A 250 5.14 5.55 -14.04
C ALA A 250 3.88 6.32 -14.44
N VAL A 251 3.55 7.34 -13.67
CA VAL A 251 2.45 8.27 -13.99
C VAL A 251 3.04 9.49 -14.67
N GLU A 252 2.48 9.88 -15.80
CA GLU A 252 2.81 11.15 -16.42
C GLU A 252 2.26 12.28 -15.54
N PRO A 253 3.08 13.26 -15.10
CA PRO A 253 2.65 14.28 -14.15
C PRO A 253 1.39 15.04 -14.58
N SER A 254 1.26 15.34 -15.86
CA SER A 254 0.08 16.00 -16.46
C SER A 254 -1.20 15.16 -16.40
N ALA A 255 -1.08 13.85 -16.26
CA ALA A 255 -2.20 12.91 -16.18
C ALA A 255 -2.52 12.46 -14.74
N LEU A 256 -1.81 12.96 -13.72
CA LEU A 256 -1.90 12.48 -12.34
C LEU A 256 -3.36 12.48 -11.81
N SER A 257 -4.06 13.60 -11.92
CA SER A 257 -5.45 13.71 -11.44
C SER A 257 -6.41 12.75 -12.14
N SER A 258 -6.29 12.62 -13.46
CA SER A 258 -7.14 11.69 -14.24
C SER A 258 -6.85 10.22 -13.93
N VAL A 259 -5.58 9.88 -13.75
CA VAL A 259 -5.17 8.53 -13.36
C VAL A 259 -5.71 8.18 -11.98
N VAL A 260 -5.48 9.04 -10.97
CA VAL A 260 -5.96 8.79 -9.58
C VAL A 260 -7.47 8.63 -9.54
N ALA A 261 -8.23 9.46 -10.26
CA ALA A 261 -9.69 9.36 -10.33
C ALA A 261 -10.19 8.05 -10.97
N ALA A 262 -9.42 7.47 -11.90
CA ALA A 262 -9.80 6.26 -12.63
C ALA A 262 -9.38 4.95 -11.91
N LEU A 263 -8.44 5.00 -10.95
CA LEU A 263 -7.94 3.81 -10.26
C LEU A 263 -9.02 2.95 -9.58
N PRO A 264 -10.03 3.51 -8.88
CA PRO A 264 -11.06 2.72 -8.21
C PRO A 264 -11.92 1.87 -9.18
N GLY A 265 -11.97 2.24 -10.45
CA GLY A 265 -12.71 1.50 -11.50
C GLY A 265 -11.97 0.28 -12.05
N LEU A 266 -10.72 0.03 -11.64
CA LEU A 266 -9.92 -1.08 -12.14
C LEU A 266 -10.16 -2.37 -11.34
N ALA A 267 -10.25 -3.50 -12.05
CA ALA A 267 -10.35 -4.83 -11.43
C ALA A 267 -8.98 -5.28 -10.89
N THR A 268 -8.60 -4.77 -9.72
CA THR A 268 -7.33 -5.06 -9.06
C THR A 268 -7.55 -5.70 -7.69
N LYS A 269 -6.57 -6.45 -7.19
CA LYS A 269 -6.54 -6.98 -5.83
C LYS A 269 -5.85 -6.02 -4.87
N CYS A 270 -4.90 -5.24 -5.38
CA CYS A 270 -4.18 -4.22 -4.62
C CYS A 270 -3.69 -3.14 -5.58
N VAL A 271 -3.80 -1.90 -5.15
CA VAL A 271 -3.26 -0.73 -5.85
C VAL A 271 -2.42 0.08 -4.87
N TRP A 272 -1.20 0.38 -5.27
CA TRP A 272 -0.33 1.34 -4.62
C TRP A 272 -0.22 2.56 -5.49
N THR A 273 -0.54 3.72 -4.94
CA THR A 273 -0.36 5.00 -5.62
C THR A 273 0.58 5.83 -4.77
N SER A 274 1.66 6.30 -5.37
CA SER A 274 2.67 7.10 -4.67
C SER A 274 2.96 8.36 -5.44
N VAL A 275 2.94 9.50 -4.73
CA VAL A 275 3.30 10.81 -5.24
C VAL A 275 4.45 11.33 -4.38
N THR A 276 5.56 11.64 -5.01
CA THR A 276 6.75 12.19 -4.35
C THR A 276 6.97 13.63 -4.81
N VAL A 277 7.03 14.53 -3.85
CA VAL A 277 7.45 15.91 -4.07
C VAL A 277 8.89 16.05 -3.58
N ARG A 278 9.78 16.48 -4.47
CA ARG A 278 11.19 16.72 -4.15
C ARG A 278 11.51 18.20 -4.10
N SER A 279 12.20 18.61 -3.06
CA SER A 279 12.77 19.96 -2.97
C SER A 279 14.05 20.01 -3.79
N GLN A 280 14.07 20.78 -4.88
CA GLN A 280 15.26 20.93 -5.76
C GLN A 280 16.00 22.27 -5.56
N GLY A 281 16.06 22.78 -4.35
CA GLY A 281 16.80 23.99 -4.03
C GLY A 281 16.32 25.19 -4.88
N ARG A 282 17.18 25.69 -5.79
CA ARG A 282 16.90 26.90 -6.60
C ARG A 282 15.93 26.67 -7.77
N GLN A 283 15.71 25.43 -8.18
CA GLN A 283 14.86 25.10 -9.35
C GLN A 283 13.37 24.93 -9.02
N GLY A 284 12.99 25.10 -7.76
CA GLY A 284 11.64 24.84 -7.30
C GLY A 284 11.37 23.35 -7.04
N PRO A 285 10.24 23.03 -6.39
CA PRO A 285 9.86 21.64 -6.12
C PRO A 285 9.39 20.93 -7.40
N THR A 286 9.72 19.65 -7.50
CA THR A 286 9.26 18.78 -8.59
C THR A 286 8.38 17.66 -8.07
N VAL A 287 7.47 17.17 -8.92
CA VAL A 287 6.57 16.04 -8.63
C VAL A 287 6.91 14.85 -9.53
N GLU A 288 6.88 13.66 -8.94
CA GLU A 288 6.97 12.38 -9.62
C GLU A 288 5.94 11.41 -9.00
N ALA A 289 5.37 10.52 -9.81
CA ALA A 289 4.37 9.58 -9.32
C ALA A 289 4.47 8.22 -9.99
N PHE A 290 4.06 7.17 -9.26
CA PHE A 290 3.91 5.83 -9.80
C PHE A 290 2.66 5.15 -9.25
N VAL A 291 2.21 4.13 -9.99
CA VAL A 291 1.16 3.21 -9.57
C VAL A 291 1.69 1.79 -9.69
N ALA A 292 1.52 0.99 -8.63
CA ALA A 292 1.80 -0.44 -8.67
C ALA A 292 0.50 -1.22 -8.45
N MET A 293 0.26 -2.24 -9.26
CA MET A 293 -1.00 -2.98 -9.25
C MET A 293 -0.76 -4.49 -9.12
N LEU A 294 -1.58 -5.13 -8.28
CA LEU A 294 -1.71 -6.58 -8.22
C LEU A 294 -3.04 -6.97 -8.88
N THR A 295 -2.98 -7.75 -9.95
CA THR A 295 -4.13 -8.21 -10.71
C THR A 295 -4.25 -9.74 -10.68
N ALA A 296 -5.45 -10.28 -10.86
CA ALA A 296 -5.64 -11.73 -10.95
C ALA A 296 -5.10 -12.29 -12.28
N ALA A 297 -5.33 -11.58 -13.36
CA ALA A 297 -4.88 -11.94 -14.70
C ALA A 297 -3.68 -11.09 -15.15
N ARG A 298 -2.93 -11.61 -16.10
CA ARG A 298 -1.82 -10.87 -16.72
C ARG A 298 -2.35 -9.62 -17.42
N PRO A 299 -1.80 -8.44 -17.15
CA PRO A 299 -2.15 -7.25 -17.92
C PRO A 299 -1.62 -7.36 -19.35
N ASP A 300 -2.52 -7.28 -20.34
CA ASP A 300 -2.16 -7.33 -21.74
C ASP A 300 -1.62 -6.00 -22.26
N ARG A 301 -2.10 -4.91 -21.69
CA ARG A 301 -1.74 -3.53 -22.03
C ARG A 301 -1.70 -2.66 -20.79
N VAL A 302 -1.19 -1.45 -20.94
CA VAL A 302 -1.25 -0.41 -19.92
C VAL A 302 -2.73 -0.11 -19.61
N PRO A 303 -3.16 -0.18 -18.34
CA PRO A 303 -4.58 -0.16 -17.99
C PRO A 303 -5.25 1.22 -18.16
N LEU A 304 -4.50 2.31 -18.04
CA LEU A 304 -5.01 3.68 -18.13
C LEU A 304 -4.11 4.54 -19.00
N LYS A 305 -4.71 5.53 -19.69
CA LYS A 305 -3.97 6.59 -20.38
C LYS A 305 -3.21 7.43 -19.34
N GLY A 306 -2.00 7.85 -19.66
CA GLY A 306 -1.11 8.58 -18.74
C GLY A 306 -0.24 7.69 -17.85
N LEU A 307 -0.37 6.36 -17.97
CA LEU A 307 0.55 5.41 -17.39
C LEU A 307 1.59 4.94 -18.41
N THR A 308 2.83 4.79 -17.97
CA THR A 308 3.92 4.19 -18.76
C THR A 308 4.45 2.96 -18.04
N GLY A 309 4.43 1.80 -18.71
CA GLY A 309 4.88 0.53 -18.14
C GLY A 309 6.41 0.44 -18.05
N PHE A 310 6.90 -0.24 -17.01
CA PHE A 310 8.31 -0.61 -16.90
C PHE A 310 8.57 -1.96 -17.58
N ASP A 311 8.27 -2.04 -18.86
CA ASP A 311 8.33 -3.23 -19.68
C ASP A 311 9.65 -4.00 -19.53
N GLY A 312 9.55 -5.29 -19.16
CA GLY A 312 10.68 -6.17 -18.87
C GLY A 312 11.40 -5.92 -17.54
N LEU A 313 11.03 -4.87 -16.78
CA LEU A 313 11.61 -4.49 -15.48
C LEU A 313 10.62 -4.57 -14.32
N HIS A 314 9.38 -5.01 -14.56
CA HIS A 314 8.33 -5.02 -13.55
C HIS A 314 8.71 -5.74 -12.27
N ARG A 315 9.50 -6.82 -12.34
CA ARG A 315 9.99 -7.52 -11.16
C ARG A 315 10.83 -6.62 -10.26
N VAL A 316 11.90 -6.07 -10.84
CA VAL A 316 12.85 -5.24 -10.08
C VAL A 316 12.14 -4.04 -9.48
N ARG A 317 11.21 -3.45 -10.24
CA ARG A 317 10.42 -2.30 -9.79
C ARG A 317 9.42 -2.70 -8.69
N ALA A 318 8.72 -3.82 -8.84
CA ALA A 318 7.78 -4.30 -7.83
C ALA A 318 8.47 -4.65 -6.50
N GLU A 319 9.64 -5.29 -6.56
CA GLU A 319 10.45 -5.61 -5.38
C GLU A 319 11.01 -4.34 -4.68
N ALA A 320 11.22 -3.25 -5.45
CA ALA A 320 11.67 -1.96 -4.93
C ALA A 320 10.55 -1.08 -4.35
N VAL A 321 9.28 -1.33 -4.72
CA VAL A 321 8.13 -0.55 -4.20
C VAL A 321 8.00 -0.75 -2.69
N SER A 322 8.25 0.32 -1.97
CA SER A 322 8.05 0.43 -0.52
C SER A 322 7.41 1.77 -0.19
N ILE A 323 7.00 1.96 1.05
CA ILE A 323 6.43 3.24 1.51
C ILE A 323 7.49 4.34 1.54
N ALA A 324 8.74 3.97 1.81
CA ALA A 324 9.83 4.93 1.98
C ALA A 324 10.43 5.40 0.66
N ASP A 325 10.53 4.53 -0.35
CA ASP A 325 11.10 4.85 -1.65
C ASP A 325 10.64 3.87 -2.72
N ALA A 326 10.41 4.36 -3.93
CA ALA A 326 10.10 3.52 -5.08
C ALA A 326 11.35 2.95 -5.75
N GLY A 327 12.54 3.47 -5.43
CA GLY A 327 13.80 3.07 -6.06
C GLY A 327 13.80 3.22 -7.59
N VAL A 328 12.95 4.09 -8.12
CA VAL A 328 12.62 4.16 -9.54
C VAL A 328 12.91 5.57 -10.06
N GLN A 329 13.63 5.67 -11.16
CA GLN A 329 13.66 6.92 -11.92
C GLN A 329 12.29 7.11 -12.59
N LEU A 330 11.57 8.15 -12.18
CA LEU A 330 10.25 8.49 -12.69
C LEU A 330 10.33 9.77 -13.54
N PRO A 331 9.39 9.98 -14.46
CA PRO A 331 9.20 11.27 -15.10
C PRO A 331 8.93 12.34 -14.04
N ARG A 332 9.61 13.47 -14.15
CA ARG A 332 9.48 14.61 -13.24
C ARG A 332 8.94 15.80 -13.99
N ALA A 333 8.10 16.57 -13.32
CA ALA A 333 7.67 17.87 -13.79
C ALA A 333 7.77 18.89 -12.64
N GLU A 334 7.72 20.15 -12.97
CA GLU A 334 7.53 21.23 -12.02
C GLU A 334 6.22 21.00 -11.24
N LEU A 335 6.24 21.31 -9.94
CA LEU A 335 5.11 21.08 -9.06
C LEU A 335 3.98 22.09 -9.36
N ASP A 336 2.87 21.58 -9.82
CA ASP A 336 1.60 22.31 -9.83
C ASP A 336 0.90 22.14 -8.46
N VAL A 337 1.07 23.14 -7.59
CA VAL A 337 0.46 23.13 -6.24
C VAL A 337 -1.06 23.15 -6.32
N ALA A 338 -1.65 23.90 -7.26
CA ALA A 338 -3.10 23.97 -7.42
C ALA A 338 -3.66 22.62 -7.88
N GLY A 339 -3.02 21.99 -8.88
CA GLY A 339 -3.41 20.66 -9.34
C GLY A 339 -3.29 19.58 -8.27
N LEU A 340 -2.30 19.68 -7.35
CA LEU A 340 -2.22 18.76 -6.20
C LEU A 340 -3.35 19.00 -5.18
N GLN A 341 -3.77 20.24 -4.95
CA GLN A 341 -4.87 20.53 -4.03
C GLN A 341 -6.22 20.02 -4.54
N GLU A 342 -6.42 20.00 -5.84
CA GLU A 342 -7.62 19.45 -6.47
C GLU A 342 -7.61 17.92 -6.53
N LEU A 343 -6.46 17.29 -6.25
CA LEU A 343 -6.33 15.85 -6.30
C LEU A 343 -7.19 15.17 -5.22
N ARG A 344 -8.22 14.46 -5.67
CA ARG A 344 -9.05 13.64 -4.78
C ARG A 344 -8.29 12.38 -4.37
N TRP A 345 -7.50 12.53 -3.34
CA TRP A 345 -6.72 11.42 -2.78
C TRP A 345 -7.58 10.60 -1.84
N GLN A 346 -7.80 9.34 -2.15
CA GLN A 346 -8.57 8.47 -1.28
C GLN A 346 -7.70 8.01 -0.09
N LEU A 347 -8.10 8.38 1.12
CA LEU A 347 -7.32 8.20 2.35
C LEU A 347 -7.75 6.97 3.14
N VAL A 348 -9.03 6.68 3.10
CA VAL A 348 -9.65 5.56 3.81
C VAL A 348 -10.70 4.92 2.93
N GLY A 349 -10.91 3.61 3.09
CA GLY A 349 -12.08 2.91 2.55
C GLY A 349 -13.34 3.39 3.28
N ALA A 350 -14.50 3.26 2.65
CA ALA A 350 -15.76 3.54 3.32
C ALA A 350 -15.94 2.71 4.60
N GLY A 351 -15.21 1.61 4.75
CA GLY A 351 -15.30 0.73 5.90
C GLY A 351 -16.26 -0.44 5.71
N VAL A 352 -16.83 -0.95 6.79
CA VAL A 352 -17.81 -2.04 6.74
C VAL A 352 -19.23 -1.49 6.74
N PRO A 353 -20.13 -2.04 5.93
CA PRO A 353 -21.53 -1.61 5.90
C PRO A 353 -22.21 -2.02 7.21
N ILE A 354 -22.73 -1.05 7.91
CA ILE A 354 -23.40 -1.29 9.20
C ILE A 354 -24.94 -1.27 9.09
N GLY A 355 -25.48 -0.78 7.99
CA GLY A 355 -26.91 -0.67 7.73
C GLY A 355 -27.21 0.49 6.80
N SER A 356 -28.42 1.05 6.90
CA SER A 356 -28.86 2.20 6.12
C SER A 356 -29.41 3.31 7.00
N ASN A 357 -29.23 4.56 6.57
CA ASN A 357 -29.84 5.72 7.21
C ASN A 357 -31.34 5.81 6.87
N ARG A 358 -32.02 6.82 7.40
CA ARG A 358 -33.47 7.06 7.17
C ARG A 358 -33.81 7.31 5.70
N GLN A 359 -32.82 7.68 4.87
CA GLN A 359 -32.98 7.93 3.44
C GLN A 359 -32.70 6.65 2.60
N GLY A 360 -32.42 5.51 3.25
CA GLY A 360 -32.10 4.25 2.57
C GLY A 360 -30.65 4.19 2.02
N GLN A 361 -29.83 5.17 2.31
CA GLN A 361 -28.43 5.17 1.88
C GLN A 361 -27.60 4.30 2.82
N PRO A 362 -26.67 3.46 2.29
CA PRO A 362 -25.83 2.62 3.11
C PRO A 362 -24.86 3.45 3.95
N GLU A 363 -24.79 3.10 5.22
CA GLU A 363 -23.88 3.68 6.21
C GLU A 363 -22.71 2.71 6.46
N TYR A 364 -21.52 3.26 6.56
CA TYR A 364 -20.29 2.51 6.72
C TYR A 364 -19.57 2.92 8.01
N LEU A 365 -18.97 1.95 8.68
CA LEU A 365 -18.10 2.14 9.84
C LEU A 365 -16.65 1.95 9.44
N GLY A 366 -15.85 2.97 9.55
CA GLY A 366 -14.40 2.90 9.38
C GLY A 366 -13.77 2.09 10.52
N LEU A 367 -13.15 0.96 10.19
CA LEU A 367 -12.45 0.10 11.17
C LEU A 367 -10.96 0.41 11.25
N ASP A 368 -10.44 1.20 10.31
CA ASP A 368 -9.04 1.56 10.31
C ASP A 368 -8.77 2.60 11.38
N SER A 369 -7.86 2.30 12.27
CA SER A 369 -7.37 3.21 13.29
C SER A 369 -5.89 3.01 13.51
N VAL A 370 -5.23 4.09 13.87
CA VAL A 370 -3.84 4.09 14.33
C VAL A 370 -3.78 3.52 15.75
N ASP A 371 -4.76 3.89 16.58
CA ASP A 371 -4.87 3.43 17.96
C ASP A 371 -5.69 2.13 18.05
N PRO A 372 -5.49 1.31 19.08
CA PRO A 372 -6.29 0.13 19.31
C PRO A 372 -7.78 0.44 19.43
N VAL A 373 -8.61 -0.33 18.73
CA VAL A 373 -10.07 -0.15 18.66
C VAL A 373 -10.76 -1.19 19.52
N ARG A 374 -11.66 -0.76 20.39
CA ARG A 374 -12.55 -1.64 21.14
C ARG A 374 -13.99 -1.37 20.73
N ILE A 375 -14.64 -2.38 20.15
CA ILE A 375 -16.03 -2.36 19.70
C ILE A 375 -16.85 -3.19 20.67
N THR A 376 -17.89 -2.65 21.25
CA THR A 376 -18.86 -3.43 22.06
C THR A 376 -20.13 -3.60 21.26
N VAL A 377 -20.60 -4.86 21.14
CA VAL A 377 -21.85 -5.23 20.48
C VAL A 377 -22.81 -5.79 21.53
N THR A 378 -23.82 -5.01 21.87
CA THR A 378 -24.82 -5.37 22.88
C THR A 378 -26.14 -5.73 22.22
N GLY A 379 -26.66 -6.95 22.44
CA GLY A 379 -27.90 -7.41 21.85
C GLY A 379 -28.07 -8.92 21.98
N ASP A 380 -29.12 -9.45 21.37
CA ASP A 380 -29.38 -10.88 21.31
C ASP A 380 -28.31 -11.63 20.46
N PRO A 381 -28.20 -12.98 20.58
CA PRO A 381 -27.19 -13.75 19.86
C PRO A 381 -27.30 -13.63 18.32
N ALA A 382 -28.48 -13.47 17.76
CA ALA A 382 -28.70 -13.32 16.32
C ALA A 382 -28.18 -11.98 15.84
N PHE A 383 -28.46 -10.89 16.56
CA PHE A 383 -27.93 -9.56 16.31
C PHE A 383 -26.39 -9.54 16.38
N GLN A 384 -25.81 -10.14 17.43
CA GLN A 384 -24.36 -10.23 17.59
C GLN A 384 -23.70 -10.97 16.40
N LEU A 385 -24.29 -12.09 15.94
CA LEU A 385 -23.79 -12.83 14.78
C LEU A 385 -23.92 -12.02 13.48
N GLY A 386 -25.04 -11.31 13.30
CA GLY A 386 -25.26 -10.41 12.18
C GLY A 386 -24.22 -9.30 12.10
N MET A 387 -23.87 -8.69 13.26
CA MET A 387 -22.81 -7.67 13.32
C MET A 387 -21.44 -8.26 13.01
N CYS A 388 -21.10 -9.43 13.56
CA CYS A 388 -19.86 -10.12 13.22
C CYS A 388 -19.79 -10.48 11.73
N SER A 389 -20.90 -10.86 11.11
CA SER A 389 -20.99 -11.10 9.66
C SER A 389 -20.65 -9.84 8.85
N ARG A 390 -21.17 -8.67 9.25
CA ARG A 390 -20.85 -7.40 8.63
C ARG A 390 -19.39 -7.01 8.83
N LEU A 391 -18.86 -7.16 10.05
CA LEU A 391 -17.45 -6.91 10.34
C LEU A 391 -16.52 -7.81 9.52
N ALA A 392 -16.91 -9.08 9.26
CA ALA A 392 -16.17 -10.01 8.41
C ALA A 392 -16.07 -9.56 6.95
N LEU A 393 -16.99 -8.68 6.47
CA LEU A 393 -16.90 -8.09 5.13
C LEU A 393 -15.64 -7.24 4.94
N SER A 394 -15.03 -6.76 6.01
CA SER A 394 -13.71 -6.10 5.95
C SER A 394 -12.63 -6.98 5.34
N GLY A 395 -12.80 -8.31 5.33
CA GLY A 395 -11.78 -9.26 4.88
C GLY A 395 -10.64 -9.48 5.87
N ARG A 396 -10.67 -8.81 7.04
CA ARG A 396 -9.64 -9.00 8.07
C ARG A 396 -9.73 -10.39 8.67
N PRO A 397 -8.60 -11.03 9.01
CA PRO A 397 -8.61 -12.25 9.81
C PRO A 397 -9.32 -12.01 11.15
N MET A 398 -10.16 -12.97 11.57
CA MET A 398 -10.98 -12.87 12.77
C MET A 398 -10.77 -14.08 13.67
N GLY A 399 -10.32 -13.83 14.90
CA GLY A 399 -10.16 -14.85 15.95
C GLY A 399 -11.38 -14.86 16.88
N ILE A 400 -12.01 -16.02 17.09
CA ILE A 400 -13.24 -16.16 17.88
C ILE A 400 -12.95 -16.77 19.25
N TYR A 401 -13.12 -15.99 20.32
CA TYR A 401 -12.88 -16.35 21.72
C TYR A 401 -14.17 -16.24 22.56
N VAL A 402 -15.19 -17.00 22.19
CA VAL A 402 -16.50 -16.98 22.86
C VAL A 402 -16.80 -18.33 23.51
N ALA A 403 -17.75 -18.37 24.46
CA ALA A 403 -18.17 -19.61 25.12
C ALA A 403 -18.71 -20.65 24.13
N GLN A 404 -19.46 -20.19 23.14
CA GLN A 404 -20.10 -21.03 22.13
C GLN A 404 -19.58 -20.75 20.72
N PRO A 405 -18.39 -21.23 20.33
CA PRO A 405 -17.79 -20.93 19.02
C PRO A 405 -18.57 -21.55 17.86
N ASP A 406 -19.34 -22.63 18.11
CA ASP A 406 -20.11 -23.32 17.09
C ASP A 406 -21.15 -22.43 16.40
N ARG A 407 -21.65 -21.40 17.06
CA ARG A 407 -22.59 -20.44 16.45
C ARG A 407 -21.96 -19.65 15.29
N PHE A 408 -20.61 -19.60 15.19
CA PHE A 408 -19.88 -18.95 14.12
C PHE A 408 -19.51 -19.90 12.96
N ARG A 409 -19.87 -21.19 13.04
CA ARG A 409 -19.48 -22.21 12.04
C ARG A 409 -19.98 -21.86 10.64
N GLU A 410 -21.22 -21.44 10.52
CA GLU A 410 -21.80 -21.05 9.23
C GLU A 410 -21.14 -19.78 8.69
N LEU A 411 -20.89 -18.80 9.55
CA LEU A 411 -20.16 -17.58 9.17
C LEU A 411 -18.74 -17.92 8.68
N ALA A 412 -18.04 -18.82 9.36
CA ALA A 412 -16.71 -19.27 8.96
C ALA A 412 -16.72 -20.03 7.62
N ALA A 413 -17.75 -20.84 7.36
CA ALA A 413 -17.89 -21.56 6.09
C ALA A 413 -18.14 -20.63 4.89
N ASN A 414 -18.83 -19.50 5.10
CA ASN A 414 -19.15 -18.51 4.06
C ASN A 414 -18.08 -17.41 3.91
N ALA A 415 -17.16 -17.30 4.86
CA ALA A 415 -16.05 -16.36 4.82
C ALA A 415 -14.94 -16.83 3.85
N ALA A 416 -13.93 -15.97 3.62
CA ALA A 416 -12.74 -16.38 2.88
C ALA A 416 -11.97 -17.48 3.64
N VAL A 417 -11.22 -18.29 2.91
CA VAL A 417 -10.44 -19.40 3.50
C VAL A 417 -9.51 -18.86 4.59
N ASN A 418 -9.60 -19.47 5.78
CA ASN A 418 -8.84 -19.08 6.99
C ASN A 418 -9.12 -17.68 7.53
N GLN A 419 -10.14 -16.98 7.04
CA GLN A 419 -10.46 -15.65 7.55
C GLN A 419 -11.01 -15.70 8.98
N ILE A 420 -11.84 -16.69 9.30
CA ILE A 420 -12.43 -16.85 10.64
C ILE A 420 -11.88 -18.12 11.28
N GLN A 421 -11.25 -17.97 12.43
CA GLN A 421 -10.56 -19.06 13.12
C GLN A 421 -11.04 -19.16 14.58
N PRO A 422 -11.37 -20.36 15.07
CA PRO A 422 -11.70 -20.56 16.47
C PRO A 422 -10.42 -20.49 17.32
N ALA A 423 -10.39 -19.59 18.28
CA ALA A 423 -9.34 -19.40 19.28
C ALA A 423 -7.89 -19.58 18.76
N PRO A 424 -7.46 -18.78 17.76
CA PRO A 424 -6.09 -18.85 17.26
C PRO A 424 -5.09 -18.54 18.40
N LYS A 425 -3.87 -19.07 18.32
CA LYS A 425 -2.83 -18.78 19.32
C LYS A 425 -2.46 -17.29 19.30
N ALA A 426 -2.10 -16.75 20.47
CA ALA A 426 -1.79 -15.32 20.61
C ALA A 426 -0.63 -14.85 19.70
N ASP A 427 0.35 -15.74 19.43
CA ASP A 427 1.47 -15.49 18.51
C ASP A 427 1.08 -15.41 17.03
N GLN A 428 -0.11 -15.87 16.67
CA GLN A 428 -0.69 -15.79 15.32
C GLN A 428 -1.44 -14.48 15.08
N ILE A 429 -1.80 -13.75 16.15
CA ILE A 429 -2.58 -12.52 16.08
C ILE A 429 -1.68 -11.36 15.73
N GLY A 430 -1.72 -10.93 14.47
CA GLY A 430 -1.01 -9.74 13.99
C GLY A 430 -1.88 -8.48 14.06
N ARG A 431 -1.30 -7.33 13.71
CA ARG A 431 -1.97 -6.01 13.74
C ARG A 431 -3.25 -5.93 12.90
N GLY A 432 -3.32 -6.68 11.80
CA GLY A 432 -4.52 -6.71 10.92
C GLY A 432 -5.66 -7.57 11.44
N TRP A 433 -5.48 -8.30 12.54
CA TRP A 433 -6.49 -9.19 13.09
C TRP A 433 -7.57 -8.45 13.87
N MET A 434 -8.77 -9.00 13.79
CA MET A 434 -9.90 -8.67 14.67
C MET A 434 -10.12 -9.82 15.62
N VAL A 435 -10.27 -9.54 16.90
CA VAL A 435 -10.54 -10.56 17.91
C VAL A 435 -11.93 -10.35 18.47
N VAL A 436 -12.76 -11.39 18.41
CA VAL A 436 -14.14 -11.40 18.90
C VAL A 436 -14.20 -12.23 20.17
N GLY A 437 -14.65 -11.65 21.27
CA GLY A 437 -14.79 -12.32 22.56
C GLY A 437 -16.09 -11.96 23.24
N ASP A 438 -16.39 -12.71 24.31
CA ASP A 438 -17.46 -12.44 25.25
C ASP A 438 -16.88 -12.35 26.67
N ASP A 439 -17.70 -12.00 27.64
CA ASP A 439 -17.28 -11.87 29.04
C ASP A 439 -16.85 -13.23 29.67
N SER A 440 -17.06 -14.36 29.00
CA SER A 440 -16.74 -15.69 29.52
C SER A 440 -15.29 -16.13 29.35
N ARG A 441 -14.54 -15.49 28.42
CA ARG A 441 -13.17 -15.89 28.09
C ARG A 441 -12.22 -14.69 28.06
N ARG A 442 -10.99 -14.92 28.48
CA ARG A 442 -9.93 -13.90 28.32
C ARG A 442 -9.58 -13.74 26.85
N VAL A 443 -9.79 -12.54 26.35
CA VAL A 443 -9.48 -12.16 24.96
C VAL A 443 -8.01 -11.74 24.87
N PRO A 444 -7.22 -12.27 23.93
CA PRO A 444 -5.86 -11.81 23.72
C PRO A 444 -5.84 -10.36 23.24
N ALA A 445 -4.77 -9.64 23.53
CA ALA A 445 -4.59 -8.29 23.07
C ALA A 445 -4.51 -8.26 21.55
N ALA A 446 -5.35 -7.44 20.91
CA ALA A 446 -5.39 -7.23 19.47
C ALA A 446 -5.62 -5.76 19.17
N HIS A 447 -5.21 -5.33 17.97
CA HIS A 447 -5.46 -3.95 17.54
C HIS A 447 -6.96 -3.63 17.44
N THR A 448 -7.77 -4.59 16.96
CA THR A 448 -9.24 -4.46 16.94
C THR A 448 -9.84 -5.58 17.80
N THR A 449 -10.54 -5.20 18.86
CA THR A 449 -11.22 -6.13 19.77
C THR A 449 -12.73 -5.88 19.73
N VAL A 450 -13.51 -6.94 19.52
CA VAL A 450 -14.98 -6.91 19.50
C VAL A 450 -15.49 -7.68 20.72
N LEU A 451 -16.22 -7.04 21.61
CA LEU A 451 -16.80 -7.64 22.79
C LEU A 451 -18.31 -7.82 22.59
N LEU A 452 -18.77 -9.05 22.72
CA LEU A 452 -20.18 -9.42 22.61
C LEU A 452 -20.84 -9.45 23.99
N ARG A 453 -21.92 -8.70 24.20
CA ARG A 453 -22.60 -8.59 25.48
C ARG A 453 -24.09 -8.84 25.36
N ALA A 454 -24.68 -9.43 26.38
CA ALA A 454 -26.12 -9.56 26.52
C ALA A 454 -26.77 -8.17 26.83
N PRO A 455 -28.06 -7.97 26.52
CA PRO A 455 -28.76 -6.71 26.77
C PRO A 455 -28.79 -6.25 28.24
N SER A 456 -28.65 -7.16 29.18
CA SER A 456 -28.72 -6.93 30.62
C SER A 456 -27.35 -6.70 31.29
N GLY A 457 -26.27 -6.53 30.52
CA GLY A 457 -24.92 -6.37 31.05
C GLY A 457 -24.65 -4.97 31.62
N SER A 458 -23.81 -4.91 32.63
CA SER A 458 -23.29 -3.70 33.27
C SER A 458 -22.69 -2.70 32.29
N GLU A 459 -22.61 -1.42 32.72
CA GLU A 459 -22.07 -0.29 31.96
C GLU A 459 -20.84 -0.62 31.12
N PRO A 460 -20.76 -0.13 29.90
CA PRO A 460 -19.67 -0.42 29.00
C PRO A 460 -18.35 0.09 29.60
N ALA A 461 -17.37 -0.82 29.73
CA ALA A 461 -15.98 -0.40 29.89
C ALA A 461 -15.62 0.58 28.76
N GLU A 462 -14.64 1.47 28.95
CA GLU A 462 -14.16 2.41 27.94
C GLU A 462 -14.07 1.74 26.56
N THR A 463 -15.04 2.06 25.70
CA THR A 463 -15.14 1.49 24.35
C THR A 463 -15.06 2.61 23.34
N SER A 464 -14.29 2.37 22.27
CA SER A 464 -14.18 3.33 21.17
C SER A 464 -15.49 3.42 20.36
N ILE A 465 -16.17 2.26 20.22
CA ILE A 465 -17.41 2.12 19.44
C ILE A 465 -18.40 1.27 20.24
N ASN A 466 -19.61 1.75 20.41
CA ASN A 466 -20.69 0.99 21.04
C ASN A 466 -21.84 0.76 20.04
N ILE A 467 -22.24 -0.50 19.86
CA ILE A 467 -23.30 -0.92 18.95
C ILE A 467 -24.36 -1.62 19.79
N THR A 468 -25.53 -1.01 19.94
CA THR A 468 -26.59 -1.52 20.81
C THR A 468 -27.84 -1.80 19.98
N GLN A 469 -28.41 -2.98 20.14
CA GLN A 469 -29.69 -3.35 19.55
C GLN A 469 -30.80 -2.52 20.22
N ASP A 470 -31.56 -1.74 19.42
CA ASP A 470 -32.66 -0.93 19.89
C ASP A 470 -34.02 -1.60 19.59
N SER A 471 -34.13 -2.26 18.43
CA SER A 471 -35.28 -3.08 18.01
C SER A 471 -34.83 -4.16 17.04
N GLN A 472 -35.74 -5.02 16.57
CA GLN A 472 -35.37 -6.09 15.63
C GLN A 472 -34.67 -5.56 14.37
N ASN A 473 -35.04 -4.39 13.88
CA ASN A 473 -34.52 -3.81 12.63
C ASN A 473 -33.78 -2.50 12.82
N ARG A 474 -33.51 -2.06 14.06
CA ARG A 474 -32.83 -0.80 14.35
C ARG A 474 -31.81 -0.96 15.47
N HIS A 475 -30.66 -0.33 15.30
CA HIS A 475 -29.61 -0.28 16.31
C HIS A 475 -28.99 1.11 16.41
N LEU A 476 -28.38 1.34 17.54
CA LEU A 476 -27.71 2.58 17.88
C LEU A 476 -26.20 2.37 17.81
N PHE A 477 -25.55 3.21 17.03
CA PHE A 477 -24.09 3.32 16.96
C PHE A 477 -23.65 4.54 17.74
N THR A 478 -22.86 4.34 18.77
CA THR A 478 -22.25 5.45 19.53
C THR A 478 -20.75 5.45 19.30
N VAL A 479 -20.24 6.55 18.76
CA VAL A 479 -18.81 6.76 18.44
C VAL A 479 -18.44 8.18 18.84
N GLY A 480 -17.41 8.35 19.68
CA GLY A 480 -16.94 9.66 20.11
C GLY A 480 -18.06 10.54 20.73
N GLY A 481 -18.98 9.92 21.48
CA GLY A 481 -20.11 10.61 22.10
C GLY A 481 -21.29 10.97 21.17
N LYS A 482 -21.18 10.67 19.87
CA LYS A 482 -22.28 10.83 18.90
C LYS A 482 -23.01 9.52 18.70
N THR A 483 -24.33 9.54 18.77
CA THR A 483 -25.20 8.38 18.56
C THR A 483 -25.95 8.50 17.25
N LEU A 484 -25.85 7.48 16.40
CA LEU A 484 -26.54 7.35 15.13
C LEU A 484 -27.47 6.14 15.17
N ALA A 485 -28.74 6.32 14.77
CA ALA A 485 -29.67 5.21 14.59
C ALA A 485 -29.59 4.69 13.15
N VAL A 486 -29.35 3.41 13.00
CA VAL A 486 -29.17 2.74 11.70
C VAL A 486 -30.19 1.61 11.57
N GLN A 487 -30.75 1.43 10.37
CA GLN A 487 -31.64 0.32 10.05
C GLN A 487 -30.86 -0.85 9.45
N LEU A 488 -31.15 -2.09 9.90
CA LEU A 488 -30.66 -3.31 9.26
C LEU A 488 -31.56 -3.63 8.05
N ASN A 489 -30.96 -3.69 6.88
CA ASN A 489 -31.59 -4.19 5.65
C ASN A 489 -31.23 -5.65 5.46
#